data_14a01a0f40b5f42b9705b538376b4eaf
#
_entry.id   14a01a0f40b5f42b9705b538376b4eaf
#
_cell.length_a   1.000
_cell.length_b   1.000
_cell.length_c   1.000
_cell.angle_alpha   90.00
_cell.angle_beta   90.00
_cell.angle_gamma   90.00
#
_symmetry.space_group_name_H-M   'P 1'
#
loop_
_entity.id
_entity.type
_entity.pdbx_description
1 polymer ?
#
loop_
_entity_poly.entity_id
_entity_poly.type
_entity_poly.pdbx_seq_one_letter_code
_entity_poly.pdbx_strand_id
1 'polypeptide(L)'
;MPRPSKRVSPDTLGGVIRSARQNLHLSLAEVAGEKYSTSLISQIERNRIDASEESLKYLAERLKLPFDNLMLLAQQYRGTGIEESKIKSLDEKRVLVSRLLNENRPRWALEQLQDLNMSQIPPFLRWRLVALHGQCYFSLRKFQLAQRDFLSAVAILPEVVPHDHHLESISLRLHLAAATRELGQLEAAYSYYQDALALMDASTPIRFVAETHWGMALVVFELANNASNYSNNGARQSDEEKAQKQTALRHAENARIIYSAIDETLRAALLDCQIALIEQSLGNLDAARERLRQVLETWAPTIDNAVLPSLSDKIQRYSLKERANLVSAAACYLASVEHAARKCKTALMYIQQALDAGKLSYTLRRAEAYMLKGQILAEIDIQDPEAEQAFLAAIKELASTDRVAAKIRAHDILGRHLLKQGRLEEGDRELDQARRLANIGTPFSATTPAEDSPSNG
;
A
#
# COMPACT_ATOMS: atom_id res chain seq x y z
N MET A 1 1.92 -42.28 -26.36
CA MET A 1 1.76 -41.21 -25.37
C MET A 1 0.99 -40.06 -26.02
N PRO A 2 -0.14 -39.59 -25.47
CA PRO A 2 -0.81 -38.42 -25.99
C PRO A 2 0.10 -37.18 -25.81
N ARG A 3 0.24 -36.38 -26.88
CA ARG A 3 0.99 -35.10 -26.81
C ARG A 3 0.35 -34.21 -25.76
N PRO A 4 1.15 -33.57 -24.89
CA PRO A 4 0.60 -32.63 -23.91
C PRO A 4 -0.17 -31.54 -24.64
N SER A 5 -1.46 -31.41 -24.33
CA SER A 5 -2.30 -30.35 -24.90
C SER A 5 -1.71 -29.01 -24.50
N LYS A 6 -1.45 -28.12 -25.47
CA LYS A 6 -1.05 -26.71 -25.16
C LYS A 6 -2.06 -26.15 -24.18
N ARG A 7 -1.59 -25.74 -23.00
CA ARG A 7 -2.43 -25.07 -21.97
C ARG A 7 -2.86 -23.73 -22.54
N VAL A 8 -4.15 -23.53 -22.69
CA VAL A 8 -4.75 -22.23 -23.01
C VAL A 8 -4.72 -21.40 -21.73
N SER A 9 -4.39 -20.10 -21.81
CA SER A 9 -4.40 -19.22 -20.64
C SER A 9 -5.82 -19.17 -20.04
N PRO A 10 -5.98 -19.33 -18.73
CA PRO A 10 -7.28 -19.28 -18.06
C PRO A 10 -8.01 -17.95 -18.24
N ASP A 11 -7.29 -16.89 -18.58
CA ASP A 11 -7.77 -15.51 -18.71
C ASP A 11 -8.40 -15.20 -20.07
N THR A 12 -8.35 -16.16 -20.99
CA THR A 12 -8.95 -16.02 -22.33
C THR A 12 -10.39 -16.50 -22.32
N LEU A 13 -11.19 -16.02 -23.29
CA LEU A 13 -12.56 -16.53 -23.48
C LEU A 13 -12.60 -18.06 -23.45
N GLY A 14 -11.74 -18.71 -24.25
CA GLY A 14 -11.64 -20.17 -24.31
C GLY A 14 -11.13 -20.78 -23.01
N GLY A 15 -10.23 -20.10 -22.30
CA GLY A 15 -9.72 -20.55 -21.00
C GLY A 15 -10.81 -20.55 -19.93
N VAL A 16 -11.62 -19.49 -19.85
CA VAL A 16 -12.76 -19.37 -18.93
C VAL A 16 -13.80 -20.46 -19.20
N ILE A 17 -14.18 -20.65 -20.49
CA ILE A 17 -15.13 -21.68 -20.90
C ILE A 17 -14.59 -23.07 -20.52
N ARG A 18 -13.31 -23.35 -20.79
CA ARG A 18 -12.67 -24.62 -20.46
C ARG A 18 -12.61 -24.88 -18.95
N SER A 19 -12.24 -23.86 -18.17
CA SER A 19 -12.17 -23.96 -16.71
C SER A 19 -13.55 -24.23 -16.11
N ALA A 20 -14.59 -23.50 -16.57
CA ALA A 20 -15.96 -23.70 -16.10
C ALA A 20 -16.45 -25.13 -16.45
N ARG A 21 -16.18 -25.61 -17.68
CA ARG A 21 -16.51 -26.99 -18.05
C ARG A 21 -15.83 -28.02 -17.15
N GLN A 22 -14.54 -27.82 -16.87
CA GLN A 22 -13.75 -28.72 -16.02
C GLN A 22 -14.26 -28.71 -14.56
N ASN A 23 -14.58 -27.54 -14.03
CA ASN A 23 -15.15 -27.41 -12.70
C ASN A 23 -16.51 -28.05 -12.53
N LEU A 24 -17.30 -28.09 -13.62
CA LEU A 24 -18.59 -28.80 -13.68
C LEU A 24 -18.43 -30.29 -14.04
N HIS A 25 -17.19 -30.78 -14.22
CA HIS A 25 -16.86 -32.15 -14.63
C HIS A 25 -17.54 -32.59 -15.96
N LEU A 26 -17.82 -31.64 -16.88
CA LEU A 26 -18.47 -31.90 -18.14
C LEU A 26 -17.46 -32.28 -19.24
N SER A 27 -17.82 -33.23 -20.09
CA SER A 27 -17.12 -33.53 -21.33
C SER A 27 -17.41 -32.49 -22.41
N LEU A 28 -16.59 -32.42 -23.45
CA LEU A 28 -16.89 -31.57 -24.63
C LEU A 28 -18.22 -31.94 -25.31
N ALA A 29 -18.59 -33.22 -25.30
CA ALA A 29 -19.84 -33.69 -25.89
C ALA A 29 -21.06 -33.22 -25.08
N GLU A 30 -20.97 -33.28 -23.77
CA GLU A 30 -22.03 -32.78 -22.87
C GLU A 30 -22.23 -31.27 -22.99
N VAL A 31 -21.15 -30.50 -23.15
CA VAL A 31 -21.25 -29.04 -23.36
C VAL A 31 -21.81 -28.73 -24.73
N ALA A 32 -21.38 -29.46 -25.79
CA ALA A 32 -21.86 -29.26 -27.15
C ALA A 32 -23.37 -29.58 -27.31
N GLY A 33 -23.85 -30.61 -26.58
CA GLY A 33 -25.23 -31.07 -26.69
C GLY A 33 -25.59 -31.48 -28.14
N GLU A 34 -26.84 -31.26 -28.50
CA GLU A 34 -27.31 -31.50 -29.87
C GLU A 34 -27.14 -30.28 -30.78
N LYS A 35 -26.84 -29.09 -30.20
CA LYS A 35 -26.82 -27.83 -30.95
C LYS A 35 -25.50 -27.57 -31.66
N TYR A 36 -24.38 -28.01 -31.09
CA TYR A 36 -23.03 -27.73 -31.59
C TYR A 36 -22.17 -28.98 -31.69
N SER A 37 -21.14 -28.96 -32.54
CA SER A 37 -20.15 -30.04 -32.59
C SER A 37 -19.12 -29.92 -31.45
N THR A 38 -18.62 -31.05 -30.98
CA THR A 38 -17.51 -31.12 -30.03
C THR A 38 -16.26 -30.42 -30.55
N SER A 39 -16.08 -30.46 -31.90
CA SER A 39 -14.98 -29.76 -32.58
C SER A 39 -15.10 -28.25 -32.43
N LEU A 40 -16.31 -27.66 -32.57
CA LEU A 40 -16.54 -26.24 -32.42
C LEU A 40 -16.24 -25.78 -30.98
N ILE A 41 -16.77 -26.50 -29.98
CA ILE A 41 -16.49 -26.20 -28.58
C ILE A 41 -14.99 -26.25 -28.26
N SER A 42 -14.32 -27.33 -28.78
CA SER A 42 -12.87 -27.48 -28.62
C SER A 42 -12.06 -26.34 -29.28
N GLN A 43 -12.54 -25.82 -30.42
CA GLN A 43 -11.88 -24.68 -31.09
C GLN A 43 -12.11 -23.36 -30.37
N ILE A 44 -13.31 -23.15 -29.83
CA ILE A 44 -13.62 -22.00 -28.98
C ILE A 44 -12.76 -22.06 -27.70
N GLU A 45 -12.71 -23.20 -27.01
CA GLU A 45 -11.85 -23.38 -25.80
C GLU A 45 -10.36 -23.18 -26.09
N ARG A 46 -9.93 -23.31 -27.32
CA ARG A 46 -8.53 -23.07 -27.76
C ARG A 46 -8.34 -21.70 -28.39
N ASN A 47 -9.34 -20.82 -28.34
CA ASN A 47 -9.36 -19.48 -28.96
C ASN A 47 -8.97 -19.50 -30.45
N ARG A 48 -9.34 -20.57 -31.18
CA ARG A 48 -9.06 -20.73 -32.62
C ARG A 48 -10.17 -20.17 -33.51
N ILE A 49 -11.35 -20.04 -32.96
CA ILE A 49 -12.53 -19.49 -33.63
C ILE A 49 -13.22 -18.50 -32.67
N ASP A 50 -13.62 -17.39 -33.24
CA ASP A 50 -14.47 -16.43 -32.54
C ASP A 50 -15.87 -17.02 -32.35
N ALA A 51 -16.32 -17.10 -31.12
CA ALA A 51 -17.66 -17.55 -30.81
C ALA A 51 -18.67 -16.46 -31.19
N SER A 52 -19.75 -16.88 -31.87
CA SER A 52 -20.89 -16.00 -32.15
C SER A 52 -21.63 -15.66 -30.83
N GLU A 53 -22.37 -14.56 -30.83
CA GLU A 53 -23.20 -14.18 -29.68
C GLU A 53 -24.17 -15.29 -29.25
N GLU A 54 -24.76 -15.99 -30.25
CA GLU A 54 -25.64 -17.13 -30.00
C GLU A 54 -24.91 -18.31 -29.35
N SER A 55 -23.67 -18.58 -29.77
CA SER A 55 -22.83 -19.62 -29.17
C SER A 55 -22.43 -19.24 -27.75
N LEU A 56 -22.12 -17.96 -27.48
CA LEU A 56 -21.79 -17.49 -26.17
C LEU A 56 -22.97 -17.53 -25.18
N LYS A 57 -24.16 -17.20 -25.66
CA LYS A 57 -25.39 -17.32 -24.86
C LYS A 57 -25.67 -18.77 -24.49
N TYR A 58 -25.54 -19.70 -25.45
CA TYR A 58 -25.69 -21.14 -25.19
C TYR A 58 -24.65 -21.65 -24.17
N LEU A 59 -23.38 -21.26 -24.32
CA LEU A 59 -22.31 -21.67 -23.43
C LEU A 59 -22.49 -21.05 -22.00
N ALA A 60 -22.94 -19.81 -21.92
CA ALA A 60 -23.25 -19.15 -20.68
C ALA A 60 -24.29 -19.92 -19.84
N GLU A 61 -25.42 -20.29 -20.49
CA GLU A 61 -26.48 -21.07 -19.85
C GLU A 61 -25.98 -22.46 -19.41
N ARG A 62 -25.26 -23.14 -20.28
CA ARG A 62 -24.82 -24.54 -20.07
C ARG A 62 -23.73 -24.64 -18.98
N LEU A 63 -22.84 -23.64 -18.90
CA LEU A 63 -21.71 -23.59 -17.98
C LEU A 63 -21.99 -22.76 -16.74
N LYS A 64 -23.22 -22.23 -16.59
CA LYS A 64 -23.63 -21.34 -15.50
C LYS A 64 -22.71 -20.12 -15.36
N LEU A 65 -22.29 -19.56 -16.48
CA LEU A 65 -21.48 -18.36 -16.55
C LEU A 65 -22.36 -17.14 -16.88
N PRO A 66 -22.04 -15.94 -16.36
CA PRO A 66 -22.71 -14.70 -16.77
C PRO A 66 -22.45 -14.43 -18.26
N PHE A 67 -23.52 -14.28 -19.05
CA PHE A 67 -23.43 -14.02 -20.49
C PHE A 67 -22.62 -12.75 -20.80
N ASP A 68 -22.86 -11.68 -20.02
CA ASP A 68 -22.18 -10.40 -20.19
C ASP A 68 -20.66 -10.53 -20.03
N ASN A 69 -20.20 -11.38 -19.13
CA ASN A 69 -18.76 -11.66 -18.96
C ASN A 69 -18.17 -12.34 -20.20
N LEU A 70 -18.86 -13.33 -20.78
CA LEU A 70 -18.39 -13.98 -21.99
C LEU A 70 -18.41 -13.05 -23.20
N MET A 71 -19.41 -12.19 -23.31
CA MET A 71 -19.49 -11.15 -24.35
C MET A 71 -18.35 -10.13 -24.22
N LEU A 72 -18.08 -9.67 -23.02
CA LEU A 72 -16.98 -8.73 -22.74
C LEU A 72 -15.63 -9.35 -23.15
N LEU A 73 -15.37 -10.60 -22.73
CA LEU A 73 -14.17 -11.34 -23.13
C LEU A 73 -14.08 -11.50 -24.64
N ALA A 74 -15.17 -11.86 -25.31
CA ALA A 74 -15.21 -11.99 -26.76
C ALA A 74 -14.91 -10.67 -27.47
N GLN A 75 -15.44 -9.54 -26.99
CA GLN A 75 -15.16 -8.21 -27.52
C GLN A 75 -13.72 -7.76 -27.30
N GLN A 76 -13.14 -8.10 -26.15
CA GLN A 76 -11.73 -7.81 -25.84
C GLN A 76 -10.75 -8.52 -26.79
N TYR A 77 -11.13 -9.70 -27.30
CA TYR A 77 -10.32 -10.46 -28.26
C TYR A 77 -10.58 -10.08 -29.72
N ARG A 78 -11.80 -9.62 -30.04
CA ARG A 78 -12.15 -9.17 -31.39
C ARG A 78 -11.39 -7.89 -31.72
N GLY A 79 -10.43 -7.97 -32.63
CA GLY A 79 -9.72 -6.81 -33.16
C GLY A 79 -8.31 -6.57 -32.61
N THR A 80 -7.77 -7.39 -31.71
CA THR A 80 -6.41 -7.20 -31.22
C THR A 80 -5.32 -7.70 -32.18
N GLY A 81 -5.64 -8.61 -33.13
CA GLY A 81 -4.65 -9.16 -34.07
C GLY A 81 -3.41 -9.80 -33.43
N ILE A 82 -3.42 -9.95 -32.09
CA ILE A 82 -2.27 -10.43 -31.33
C ILE A 82 -2.29 -11.97 -31.32
N GLU A 83 -1.19 -12.56 -31.75
CA GLU A 83 -1.03 -14.01 -31.72
C GLU A 83 -1.12 -14.56 -30.27
N GLU A 84 -1.79 -15.70 -30.11
CA GLU A 84 -1.92 -16.42 -28.82
C GLU A 84 -0.53 -16.66 -28.15
N SER A 85 0.49 -16.90 -28.99
CA SER A 85 1.89 -17.02 -28.53
C SER A 85 2.40 -15.80 -27.80
N LYS A 86 2.02 -14.60 -28.27
CA LYS A 86 2.43 -13.32 -27.66
C LYS A 86 1.70 -13.07 -26.33
N ILE A 87 0.40 -13.39 -26.27
CA ILE A 87 -0.39 -13.29 -25.03
C ILE A 87 0.20 -14.21 -23.96
N LYS A 88 0.53 -15.45 -24.32
CA LYS A 88 1.16 -16.41 -23.42
C LYS A 88 2.52 -15.90 -22.90
N SER A 89 3.36 -15.37 -23.79
CA SER A 89 4.65 -14.80 -23.42
C SER A 89 4.51 -13.62 -22.43
N LEU A 90 3.48 -12.76 -22.64
CA LEU A 90 3.19 -11.65 -21.74
C LEU A 90 2.70 -12.14 -20.36
N ASP A 91 1.90 -13.19 -20.33
CA ASP A 91 1.44 -13.78 -19.06
C ASP A 91 2.57 -14.48 -18.31
N GLU A 92 3.48 -15.18 -19.01
CA GLU A 92 4.70 -15.72 -18.42
C GLU A 92 5.59 -14.61 -17.80
N LYS A 93 5.72 -13.46 -18.49
CA LYS A 93 6.40 -12.28 -17.92
C LYS A 93 5.69 -11.75 -16.67
N ARG A 94 4.36 -11.66 -16.69
CA ARG A 94 3.57 -11.23 -15.53
C ARG A 94 3.84 -12.12 -14.30
N VAL A 95 3.82 -13.44 -14.50
CA VAL A 95 4.12 -14.41 -13.43
C VAL A 95 5.54 -14.26 -12.92
N LEU A 96 6.52 -14.07 -13.83
CA LEU A 96 7.91 -13.82 -13.45
C LEU A 96 8.06 -12.55 -12.61
N VAL A 97 7.44 -11.45 -13.03
CA VAL A 97 7.49 -10.16 -12.31
C VAL A 97 6.87 -10.30 -10.92
N SER A 98 5.70 -10.95 -10.80
CA SER A 98 5.06 -11.21 -9.51
C SER A 98 5.98 -12.01 -8.58
N ARG A 99 6.67 -13.03 -9.11
CA ARG A 99 7.63 -13.82 -8.33
C ARG A 99 8.82 -12.98 -7.86
N LEU A 100 9.40 -12.16 -8.75
CA LEU A 100 10.53 -11.27 -8.40
C LEU A 100 10.15 -10.25 -7.32
N LEU A 101 8.92 -9.73 -7.34
CA LEU A 101 8.40 -8.86 -6.29
C LEU A 101 8.29 -9.59 -4.96
N ASN A 102 7.78 -10.81 -4.96
CA ASN A 102 7.68 -11.65 -3.75
C ASN A 102 9.08 -12.01 -3.19
N GLU A 103 10.08 -12.15 -4.06
CA GLU A 103 11.50 -12.35 -3.69
C GLU A 103 12.19 -11.05 -3.24
N ASN A 104 11.45 -9.93 -3.13
CA ASN A 104 11.97 -8.59 -2.79
C ASN A 104 13.05 -8.07 -3.76
N ARG A 105 12.86 -8.33 -5.07
CA ARG A 105 13.75 -7.94 -6.17
C ARG A 105 13.08 -6.93 -7.13
N PRO A 106 12.62 -5.77 -6.64
CA PRO A 106 11.80 -4.85 -7.45
C PRO A 106 12.53 -4.22 -8.64
N ARG A 107 13.86 -4.06 -8.58
CA ARG A 107 14.64 -3.53 -9.72
C ARG A 107 14.65 -4.51 -10.89
N TRP A 108 14.87 -5.80 -10.63
CA TRP A 108 14.85 -6.85 -11.64
C TRP A 108 13.44 -7.07 -12.21
N ALA A 109 12.43 -6.96 -11.36
CA ALA A 109 11.04 -6.98 -11.79
C ALA A 109 10.73 -5.82 -12.75
N LEU A 110 11.21 -4.62 -12.45
CA LEU A 110 11.02 -3.43 -13.30
C LEU A 110 11.70 -3.59 -14.66
N GLU A 111 12.92 -4.11 -14.70
CA GLU A 111 13.67 -4.40 -15.95
C GLU A 111 12.88 -5.32 -16.89
N GLN A 112 12.15 -6.32 -16.36
CA GLN A 112 11.33 -7.20 -17.18
C GLN A 112 10.14 -6.50 -17.87
N LEU A 113 9.74 -5.33 -17.38
CA LEU A 113 8.60 -4.57 -17.88
C LEU A 113 9.01 -3.41 -18.80
N GLN A 114 10.29 -2.98 -18.79
CA GLN A 114 10.78 -1.79 -19.51
C GLN A 114 10.60 -1.88 -21.04
N ASP A 115 10.78 -3.07 -21.61
CA ASP A 115 10.71 -3.28 -23.07
C ASP A 115 9.26 -3.48 -23.57
N LEU A 116 8.27 -3.43 -22.69
CA LEU A 116 6.89 -3.67 -23.06
C LEU A 116 6.22 -2.39 -23.57
N ASN A 117 5.75 -2.42 -24.81
CA ASN A 117 4.86 -1.39 -25.32
C ASN A 117 3.43 -1.61 -24.78
N MET A 118 3.12 -0.98 -23.65
CA MET A 118 1.84 -1.16 -22.95
C MET A 118 0.63 -0.79 -23.83
N SER A 119 0.76 0.13 -24.80
CA SER A 119 -0.35 0.52 -25.68
C SER A 119 -0.80 -0.60 -26.63
N GLN A 120 0.12 -1.53 -26.95
CA GLN A 120 -0.17 -2.67 -27.83
C GLN A 120 -0.67 -3.90 -27.08
N ILE A 121 -0.75 -3.86 -25.75
CA ILE A 121 -1.21 -4.99 -24.94
C ILE A 121 -2.71 -4.89 -24.74
N PRO A 122 -3.46 -6.02 -24.89
CA PRO A 122 -4.90 -6.02 -24.66
C PRO A 122 -5.28 -5.52 -23.26
N PRO A 123 -6.40 -4.78 -23.10
CA PRO A 123 -6.79 -4.17 -21.82
C PRO A 123 -6.85 -5.16 -20.66
N PHE A 124 -7.36 -6.38 -20.85
CA PHE A 124 -7.51 -7.40 -19.81
C PHE A 124 -6.17 -7.86 -19.20
N LEU A 125 -5.06 -7.77 -19.95
CA LEU A 125 -3.72 -8.08 -19.45
C LEU A 125 -2.94 -6.81 -19.11
N ARG A 126 -3.19 -5.71 -19.83
CA ARG A 126 -2.49 -4.44 -19.67
C ARG A 126 -2.62 -3.87 -18.27
N TRP A 127 -3.84 -3.82 -17.71
CA TRP A 127 -4.04 -3.29 -16.35
C TRP A 127 -3.22 -4.06 -15.30
N ARG A 128 -3.10 -5.39 -15.45
CA ARG A 128 -2.33 -6.24 -14.53
C ARG A 128 -0.84 -5.97 -14.63
N LEU A 129 -0.30 -5.79 -15.84
CA LEU A 129 1.11 -5.45 -16.06
C LEU A 129 1.42 -4.03 -15.58
N VAL A 130 0.53 -3.06 -15.80
CA VAL A 130 0.67 -1.70 -15.29
C VAL A 130 0.58 -1.68 -13.76
N ALA A 131 -0.31 -2.47 -13.15
CA ALA A 131 -0.38 -2.63 -11.69
C ALA A 131 0.93 -3.18 -11.12
N LEU A 132 1.52 -4.20 -11.75
CA LEU A 132 2.83 -4.75 -11.34
C LEU A 132 3.96 -3.73 -11.50
N HIS A 133 3.94 -2.92 -12.56
CA HIS A 133 4.88 -1.83 -12.76
C HIS A 133 4.79 -0.81 -11.61
N GLY A 134 3.57 -0.44 -11.22
CA GLY A 134 3.30 0.38 -10.02
C GLY A 134 3.80 -0.28 -8.73
N GLN A 135 3.63 -1.59 -8.55
CA GLN A 135 4.14 -2.33 -7.39
C GLN A 135 5.68 -2.33 -7.33
N CYS A 136 6.36 -2.39 -8.49
CA CYS A 136 7.81 -2.24 -8.54
C CYS A 136 8.24 -0.87 -8.01
N TYR A 137 7.59 0.21 -8.47
CA TYR A 137 7.88 1.56 -7.97
C TYR A 137 7.51 1.73 -6.49
N PHE A 138 6.40 1.16 -6.04
CA PHE A 138 6.01 1.17 -4.63
C PHE A 138 7.08 0.52 -3.74
N SER A 139 7.58 -0.65 -4.14
CA SER A 139 8.65 -1.36 -3.44
C SER A 139 9.97 -0.58 -3.44
N LEU A 140 10.24 0.20 -4.50
CA LEU A 140 11.37 1.11 -4.61
C LEU A 140 11.15 2.45 -3.89
N ARG A 141 10.01 2.63 -3.21
CA ARG A 141 9.62 3.86 -2.50
C ARG A 141 9.46 5.09 -3.41
N LYS A 142 9.16 4.88 -4.69
CA LYS A 142 8.85 5.92 -5.68
C LYS A 142 7.33 6.09 -5.79
N PHE A 143 6.72 6.65 -4.73
CA PHE A 143 5.27 6.62 -4.55
C PHE A 143 4.51 7.44 -5.59
N GLN A 144 5.07 8.54 -6.11
CA GLN A 144 4.43 9.32 -7.20
C GLN A 144 4.30 8.49 -8.48
N LEU A 145 5.36 7.78 -8.87
CA LEU A 145 5.34 6.91 -10.05
C LEU A 145 4.40 5.72 -9.83
N ALA A 146 4.42 5.14 -8.62
CA ALA A 146 3.51 4.06 -8.25
C ALA A 146 2.04 4.48 -8.34
N GLN A 147 1.68 5.62 -7.75
CA GLN A 147 0.31 6.15 -7.80
C GLN A 147 -0.16 6.39 -9.23
N ARG A 148 0.67 7.02 -10.07
CA ARG A 148 0.37 7.25 -11.49
C ARG A 148 0.02 5.94 -12.21
N ASP A 149 0.83 4.92 -12.01
CA ASP A 149 0.64 3.63 -12.67
C ASP A 149 -0.59 2.89 -12.11
N PHE A 150 -0.83 2.94 -10.80
CA PHE A 150 -2.04 2.37 -10.21
C PHE A 150 -3.31 3.07 -10.69
N LEU A 151 -3.32 4.40 -10.78
CA LEU A 151 -4.45 5.15 -11.36
C LEU A 151 -4.67 4.77 -12.83
N SER A 152 -3.59 4.63 -13.61
CA SER A 152 -3.67 4.17 -15.00
C SER A 152 -4.22 2.75 -15.10
N ALA A 153 -3.84 1.85 -14.19
CA ALA A 153 -4.35 0.49 -14.14
C ALA A 153 -5.85 0.46 -13.78
N VAL A 154 -6.28 1.27 -12.82
CA VAL A 154 -7.70 1.40 -12.45
C VAL A 154 -8.53 1.94 -13.61
N ALA A 155 -8.03 2.93 -14.35
CA ALA A 155 -8.74 3.54 -15.48
C ALA A 155 -8.98 2.58 -16.66
N ILE A 156 -8.16 1.53 -16.80
CA ILE A 156 -8.31 0.50 -17.84
C ILE A 156 -8.85 -0.84 -17.32
N LEU A 157 -9.23 -0.87 -16.04
CA LEU A 157 -9.85 -2.04 -15.44
C LEU A 157 -11.20 -2.30 -16.12
N PRO A 158 -11.55 -3.53 -16.52
CA PRO A 158 -12.86 -3.82 -17.07
C PRO A 158 -13.96 -3.59 -16.02
N GLU A 159 -15.15 -3.17 -16.45
CA GLU A 159 -16.31 -2.97 -15.56
C GLU A 159 -16.64 -4.24 -14.77
N VAL A 160 -16.52 -5.39 -15.42
CA VAL A 160 -16.67 -6.71 -14.79
C VAL A 160 -15.31 -7.40 -14.77
N VAL A 161 -14.70 -7.48 -13.60
CA VAL A 161 -13.45 -8.19 -13.40
C VAL A 161 -13.75 -9.70 -13.28
N PRO A 162 -13.13 -10.56 -14.10
CA PRO A 162 -13.28 -12.00 -13.95
C PRO A 162 -12.94 -12.45 -12.53
N HIS A 163 -13.66 -13.46 -12.02
CA HIS A 163 -13.48 -13.95 -10.65
C HIS A 163 -12.02 -14.32 -10.35
N ASP A 164 -11.32 -14.93 -11.31
CA ASP A 164 -9.91 -15.31 -11.17
C ASP A 164 -8.95 -14.11 -10.98
N HIS A 165 -9.40 -12.88 -11.29
CA HIS A 165 -8.63 -11.64 -11.15
C HIS A 165 -9.16 -10.73 -10.06
N HIS A 166 -10.17 -11.16 -9.32
CA HIS A 166 -10.81 -10.37 -8.26
C HIS A 166 -9.80 -9.94 -7.19
N LEU A 167 -8.98 -10.86 -6.72
CA LEU A 167 -7.94 -10.57 -5.72
C LEU A 167 -6.87 -9.60 -6.23
N GLU A 168 -6.49 -9.67 -7.51
CA GLU A 168 -5.56 -8.72 -8.12
C GLU A 168 -6.17 -7.31 -8.17
N SER A 169 -7.46 -7.20 -8.45
CA SER A 169 -8.21 -5.95 -8.47
C SER A 169 -8.31 -5.33 -7.07
N ILE A 170 -8.54 -6.12 -6.03
CA ILE A 170 -8.49 -5.66 -4.62
C ILE A 170 -7.07 -5.19 -4.27
N SER A 171 -6.05 -6.00 -4.58
CA SER A 171 -4.65 -5.67 -4.35
C SER A 171 -4.23 -4.36 -5.02
N LEU A 172 -4.68 -4.11 -6.25
CA LEU A 172 -4.43 -2.86 -6.97
C LEU A 172 -4.95 -1.65 -6.18
N ARG A 173 -6.19 -1.71 -5.67
CA ARG A 173 -6.79 -0.62 -4.88
C ARG A 173 -6.09 -0.41 -3.54
N LEU A 174 -5.68 -1.48 -2.87
CA LEU A 174 -4.91 -1.38 -1.63
C LEU A 174 -3.56 -0.72 -1.85
N HIS A 175 -2.85 -1.07 -2.92
CA HIS A 175 -1.58 -0.44 -3.26
C HIS A 175 -1.76 1.02 -3.68
N LEU A 176 -2.83 1.35 -4.42
CA LEU A 176 -3.18 2.73 -4.75
C LEU A 176 -3.45 3.54 -3.49
N ALA A 177 -4.27 3.03 -2.56
CA ALA A 177 -4.56 3.67 -1.29
C ALA A 177 -3.28 3.90 -0.48
N ALA A 178 -2.41 2.89 -0.39
CA ALA A 178 -1.15 3.00 0.34
C ALA A 178 -0.19 4.02 -0.30
N ALA A 179 -0.06 4.05 -1.63
CA ALA A 179 0.78 5.02 -2.33
C ALA A 179 0.25 6.46 -2.14
N THR A 180 -1.07 6.63 -2.23
CA THR A 180 -1.76 7.91 -2.05
C THR A 180 -1.58 8.45 -0.62
N ARG A 181 -1.65 7.58 0.39
CA ARG A 181 -1.35 7.93 1.78
C ARG A 181 0.10 8.40 1.97
N GLU A 182 1.08 7.68 1.41
CA GLU A 182 2.50 8.06 1.50
C GLU A 182 2.79 9.43 0.86
N LEU A 183 1.93 9.88 -0.05
CA LEU A 183 1.98 11.22 -0.65
C LEU A 183 1.22 12.29 0.16
N GLY A 184 0.57 11.91 1.27
CA GLY A 184 -0.18 12.81 2.15
C GLY A 184 -1.59 13.15 1.67
N GLN A 185 -2.11 12.48 0.64
CA GLN A 185 -3.47 12.67 0.11
C GLN A 185 -4.46 11.78 0.89
N LEU A 186 -4.72 12.13 2.14
CA LEU A 186 -5.35 11.24 3.12
C LEU A 186 -6.81 10.92 2.81
N GLU A 187 -7.61 11.90 2.39
CA GLU A 187 -9.03 11.72 2.07
C GLU A 187 -9.20 10.77 0.87
N ALA A 188 -8.39 10.97 -0.17
CA ALA A 188 -8.38 10.10 -1.34
C ALA A 188 -7.92 8.68 -0.98
N ALA A 189 -6.89 8.55 -0.13
CA ALA A 189 -6.42 7.26 0.35
C ALA A 189 -7.51 6.51 1.12
N TYR A 190 -8.26 7.20 1.99
CA TYR A 190 -9.38 6.61 2.72
C TYR A 190 -10.47 6.09 1.78
N SER A 191 -10.86 6.87 0.78
CA SER A 191 -11.83 6.45 -0.24
C SER A 191 -11.36 5.18 -0.97
N TYR A 192 -10.11 5.10 -1.40
CA TYR A 192 -9.58 3.91 -2.07
C TYR A 192 -9.55 2.67 -1.16
N TYR A 193 -9.30 2.82 0.15
CA TYR A 193 -9.44 1.72 1.10
C TYR A 193 -10.89 1.26 1.24
N GLN A 194 -11.86 2.19 1.27
CA GLN A 194 -13.28 1.85 1.29
C GLN A 194 -13.71 1.11 0.02
N ASP A 195 -13.25 1.56 -1.15
CA ASP A 195 -13.50 0.89 -2.43
C ASP A 195 -12.95 -0.55 -2.43
N ALA A 196 -11.74 -0.73 -1.88
CA ALA A 196 -11.15 -2.05 -1.75
C ALA A 196 -11.98 -2.96 -0.83
N LEU A 197 -12.44 -2.43 0.33
CA LEU A 197 -13.25 -3.18 1.29
C LEU A 197 -14.60 -3.57 0.70
N ALA A 198 -15.24 -2.68 -0.06
CA ALA A 198 -16.53 -2.93 -0.69
C ALA A 198 -16.49 -4.07 -1.74
N LEU A 199 -15.32 -4.36 -2.30
CA LEU A 199 -15.12 -5.48 -3.22
C LEU A 199 -14.88 -6.81 -2.51
N MET A 200 -14.59 -6.83 -1.22
CA MET A 200 -14.26 -8.06 -0.50
C MET A 200 -15.51 -8.87 -0.20
N ASP A 201 -15.39 -10.18 -0.36
CA ASP A 201 -16.44 -11.16 -0.09
C ASP A 201 -15.89 -12.33 0.77
N ALA A 202 -16.73 -13.35 0.97
CA ALA A 202 -16.39 -14.53 1.79
C ALA A 202 -15.22 -15.37 1.19
N SER A 203 -14.89 -15.21 -0.10
CA SER A 203 -13.78 -15.88 -0.77
C SER A 203 -12.46 -15.10 -0.64
N THR A 204 -12.52 -13.83 -0.22
CA THR A 204 -11.36 -12.97 -0.07
C THR A 204 -10.51 -13.44 1.13
N PRO A 205 -9.19 -13.70 0.93
CA PRO A 205 -8.33 -14.06 2.04
C PRO A 205 -8.35 -12.99 3.13
N ILE A 206 -8.59 -13.39 4.37
CA ILE A 206 -8.80 -12.48 5.50
C ILE A 206 -7.63 -11.51 5.74
N ARG A 207 -6.44 -11.84 5.22
CA ARG A 207 -5.27 -10.95 5.24
C ARG A 207 -5.54 -9.63 4.52
N PHE A 208 -6.31 -9.63 3.42
CA PHE A 208 -6.67 -8.38 2.71
C PHE A 208 -7.57 -7.49 3.57
N VAL A 209 -8.49 -8.10 4.33
CA VAL A 209 -9.33 -7.37 5.29
C VAL A 209 -8.47 -6.71 6.37
N ALA A 210 -7.50 -7.46 6.93
CA ALA A 210 -6.56 -6.91 7.92
C ALA A 210 -5.74 -5.75 7.35
N GLU A 211 -5.24 -5.90 6.12
CA GLU A 211 -4.42 -4.88 5.43
C GLU A 211 -5.22 -3.60 5.17
N THR A 212 -6.49 -3.75 4.80
CA THR A 212 -7.43 -2.62 4.62
C THR A 212 -7.69 -1.90 5.94
N HIS A 213 -8.02 -2.62 6.99
CA HIS A 213 -8.24 -2.02 8.31
C HIS A 213 -6.98 -1.34 8.84
N TRP A 214 -5.82 -1.92 8.65
CA TRP A 214 -4.56 -1.27 9.01
C TRP A 214 -4.35 0.04 8.25
N GLY A 215 -4.55 0.04 6.93
CA GLY A 215 -4.47 1.25 6.11
C GLY A 215 -5.44 2.33 6.54
N MET A 216 -6.71 1.97 6.80
CA MET A 216 -7.73 2.90 7.30
C MET A 216 -7.35 3.47 8.67
N ALA A 217 -6.81 2.65 9.59
CA ALA A 217 -6.35 3.12 10.90
C ALA A 217 -5.27 4.20 10.77
N LEU A 218 -4.29 3.99 9.89
CA LEU A 218 -3.22 4.96 9.64
C LEU A 218 -3.78 6.28 9.10
N VAL A 219 -4.63 6.21 8.08
CA VAL A 219 -5.21 7.39 7.43
C VAL A 219 -6.08 8.19 8.40
N VAL A 220 -7.00 7.53 9.11
CA VAL A 220 -7.92 8.21 10.06
C VAL A 220 -7.13 8.86 11.20
N PHE A 221 -6.08 8.21 11.69
CA PHE A 221 -5.22 8.76 12.72
C PHE A 221 -4.43 9.99 12.24
N GLU A 222 -3.89 9.95 11.01
CA GLU A 222 -3.19 11.08 10.41
C GLU A 222 -4.13 12.26 10.14
N LEU A 223 -5.37 12.01 9.68
CA LEU A 223 -6.41 13.04 9.51
C LEU A 223 -6.75 13.73 10.84
N ALA A 224 -6.97 12.95 11.90
CA ALA A 224 -7.25 13.49 13.23
C ALA A 224 -6.11 14.38 13.76
N ASN A 225 -4.86 13.97 13.53
CA ASN A 225 -3.69 14.76 13.96
C ASN A 225 -3.50 16.02 13.11
N ASN A 226 -3.80 16.00 11.82
CA ASN A 226 -3.72 17.19 10.96
C ASN A 226 -4.76 18.23 11.36
N ALA A 227 -6.00 17.82 11.67
CA ALA A 227 -7.05 18.71 12.14
C ALA A 227 -6.62 19.45 13.44
N SER A 228 -5.95 18.75 14.37
CA SER A 228 -5.42 19.31 15.61
C SER A 228 -4.35 20.39 15.37
N ASN A 229 -3.49 20.23 14.37
CA ASN A 229 -2.41 21.15 14.05
C ASN A 229 -2.90 22.49 13.45
N TYR A 230 -4.08 22.50 12.80
CA TYR A 230 -4.69 23.71 12.23
C TYR A 230 -5.58 24.45 13.22
N SER A 231 -5.98 23.83 14.32
CA SER A 231 -6.77 24.45 15.39
C SER A 231 -5.84 25.24 16.31
N ASN A 232 -5.63 26.51 16.02
CA ASN A 232 -4.69 27.42 16.67
C ASN A 232 -5.07 27.82 18.13
N ASN A 233 -6.02 27.16 18.74
CA ASN A 233 -6.40 27.39 20.13
C ASN A 233 -5.97 26.20 20.97
N GLY A 234 -5.19 26.44 22.02
CA GLY A 234 -4.86 25.48 23.08
C GLY A 234 -6.10 24.96 23.84
N ALA A 235 -7.22 24.82 23.15
CA ALA A 235 -8.47 24.27 23.61
C ALA A 235 -8.44 22.74 23.55
N ARG A 236 -9.12 22.11 24.50
CA ARG A 236 -9.39 20.68 24.57
C ARG A 236 -9.61 20.07 23.18
N GLN A 237 -9.04 18.89 22.97
CA GLN A 237 -9.33 18.02 21.83
C GLN A 237 -10.81 18.07 21.50
N SER A 238 -11.19 18.40 20.26
CA SER A 238 -12.60 18.42 19.88
C SER A 238 -13.19 17.01 20.04
N ASP A 239 -14.47 16.90 20.38
CA ASP A 239 -15.14 15.60 20.49
C ASP A 239 -15.04 14.83 19.17
N GLU A 240 -15.02 15.53 18.06
CA GLU A 240 -14.84 14.95 16.73
C GLU A 240 -13.44 14.34 16.53
N GLU A 241 -12.38 15.04 16.93
CA GLU A 241 -11.00 14.52 16.87
C GLU A 241 -10.87 13.24 17.73
N LYS A 242 -11.44 13.26 18.92
CA LYS A 242 -11.45 12.09 19.81
C LYS A 242 -12.21 10.92 19.19
N ALA A 243 -13.35 11.18 18.55
CA ALA A 243 -14.14 10.15 17.86
C ALA A 243 -13.38 9.56 16.66
N GLN A 244 -12.66 10.39 15.90
CA GLN A 244 -11.78 9.93 14.81
C GLN A 244 -10.64 9.04 15.33
N LYS A 245 -9.96 9.43 16.41
CA LYS A 245 -8.91 8.63 17.05
C LYS A 245 -9.46 7.30 17.58
N GLN A 246 -10.66 7.28 18.16
CA GLN A 246 -11.32 6.04 18.57
C GLN A 246 -11.68 5.15 17.36
N THR A 247 -12.05 5.75 16.23
CA THR A 247 -12.29 5.00 14.99
C THR A 247 -10.99 4.39 14.44
N ALA A 248 -9.90 5.14 14.45
CA ALA A 248 -8.58 4.63 14.10
C ALA A 248 -8.17 3.46 15.01
N LEU A 249 -8.41 3.59 16.33
CA LEU A 249 -8.11 2.53 17.29
C LEU A 249 -8.90 1.24 16.97
N ARG A 250 -10.19 1.35 16.69
CA ARG A 250 -11.03 0.17 16.32
C ARG A 250 -10.51 -0.51 15.06
N HIS A 251 -10.13 0.24 14.03
CA HIS A 251 -9.54 -0.33 12.82
C HIS A 251 -8.20 -1.02 13.11
N ALA A 252 -7.33 -0.41 13.90
CA ALA A 252 -6.05 -1.00 14.28
C ALA A 252 -6.22 -2.30 15.08
N GLU A 253 -7.14 -2.33 16.05
CA GLU A 253 -7.44 -3.55 16.84
C GLU A 253 -8.02 -4.65 15.96
N ASN A 254 -8.94 -4.35 15.04
CA ASN A 254 -9.47 -5.34 14.10
C ASN A 254 -8.35 -5.97 13.26
N ALA A 255 -7.47 -5.16 12.70
CA ALA A 255 -6.34 -5.67 11.93
C ALA A 255 -5.40 -6.52 12.80
N ARG A 256 -5.10 -6.08 14.02
CA ARG A 256 -4.24 -6.81 14.98
C ARG A 256 -4.79 -8.19 15.32
N ILE A 257 -6.09 -8.27 15.63
CA ILE A 257 -6.76 -9.54 15.93
C ILE A 257 -6.64 -10.50 14.75
N ILE A 258 -6.89 -10.03 13.53
CA ILE A 258 -6.81 -10.87 12.33
C ILE A 258 -5.37 -11.34 12.10
N TYR A 259 -4.36 -10.44 12.15
CA TYR A 259 -2.97 -10.84 11.95
C TYR A 259 -2.48 -11.81 13.03
N SER A 260 -2.94 -11.66 14.27
CA SER A 260 -2.64 -12.62 15.34
C SER A 260 -3.26 -14.00 15.07
N ALA A 261 -4.51 -14.03 14.56
CA ALA A 261 -5.22 -15.27 14.24
C ALA A 261 -4.58 -16.06 13.08
N ILE A 262 -3.91 -15.37 12.14
CA ILE A 262 -3.22 -16.00 11.00
C ILE A 262 -1.70 -16.15 11.20
N ASP A 263 -1.21 -16.03 12.44
CA ASP A 263 0.21 -16.16 12.83
C ASP A 263 1.16 -15.10 12.16
N GLU A 264 0.65 -13.97 11.70
CA GLU A 264 1.45 -12.84 11.19
C GLU A 264 1.98 -11.98 12.36
N THR A 265 2.82 -12.58 13.21
CA THR A 265 3.25 -12.03 14.50
C THR A 265 3.96 -10.67 14.39
N LEU A 266 4.78 -10.47 13.34
CA LEU A 266 5.45 -9.19 13.12
C LEU A 266 4.46 -8.06 12.80
N ARG A 267 3.44 -8.35 11.97
CA ARG A 267 2.42 -7.37 11.61
C ARG A 267 1.53 -7.03 12.81
N ALA A 268 1.18 -8.03 13.61
CA ALA A 268 0.46 -7.82 14.86
C ALA A 268 1.26 -6.91 15.82
N ALA A 269 2.57 -7.15 15.99
CA ALA A 269 3.42 -6.33 16.84
C ALA A 269 3.63 -4.89 16.29
N LEU A 270 3.68 -4.71 14.97
CA LEU A 270 3.69 -3.36 14.36
C LEU A 270 2.37 -2.61 14.64
N LEU A 271 1.24 -3.32 14.64
CA LEU A 271 -0.04 -2.75 15.04
C LEU A 271 -0.11 -2.44 16.53
N ASP A 272 0.49 -3.26 17.40
CA ASP A 272 0.62 -2.92 18.82
C ASP A 272 1.38 -1.60 19.01
N CYS A 273 2.43 -1.35 18.22
CA CYS A 273 3.12 -0.04 18.22
C CYS A 273 2.21 1.11 17.78
N GLN A 274 1.40 0.91 16.74
CA GLN A 274 0.48 1.92 16.26
C GLN A 274 -0.68 2.17 17.24
N ILE A 275 -1.24 1.12 17.81
CA ILE A 275 -2.28 1.21 18.85
C ILE A 275 -1.76 2.03 20.03
N ALA A 276 -0.54 1.75 20.49
CA ALA A 276 0.08 2.53 21.56
C ALA A 276 0.21 4.02 21.22
N LEU A 277 0.53 4.36 19.98
CA LEU A 277 0.58 5.76 19.54
C LEU A 277 -0.80 6.42 19.57
N ILE A 278 -1.85 5.71 19.16
CA ILE A 278 -3.23 6.18 19.25
C ILE A 278 -3.66 6.32 20.71
N GLU A 279 -3.37 5.33 21.56
CA GLU A 279 -3.63 5.37 23.01
C GLU A 279 -2.94 6.56 23.67
N GLN A 280 -1.66 6.81 23.35
CA GLN A 280 -0.94 8.00 23.80
C GLN A 280 -1.68 9.29 23.42
N SER A 281 -2.15 9.39 22.19
CA SER A 281 -2.85 10.59 21.70
C SER A 281 -4.24 10.78 22.32
N LEU A 282 -4.82 9.72 22.90
CA LEU A 282 -6.04 9.73 23.69
C LEU A 282 -5.79 9.99 25.18
N GLY A 283 -4.51 10.11 25.61
CA GLY A 283 -4.11 10.33 26.99
C GLY A 283 -3.88 9.05 27.80
N ASN A 284 -4.02 7.87 27.21
CA ASN A 284 -3.87 6.57 27.88
C ASN A 284 -2.40 6.13 27.94
N LEU A 285 -1.55 6.94 28.60
CA LEU A 285 -0.09 6.76 28.60
C LEU A 285 0.37 5.44 29.22
N ASP A 286 -0.31 4.94 30.25
CA ASP A 286 0.09 3.69 30.91
C ASP A 286 -0.21 2.47 30.05
N ALA A 287 -1.35 2.43 29.36
CA ALA A 287 -1.67 1.37 28.41
C ALA A 287 -0.68 1.36 27.24
N ALA A 288 -0.39 2.53 26.66
CA ALA A 288 0.58 2.68 25.58
C ALA A 288 1.99 2.22 26.02
N ARG A 289 2.43 2.60 27.21
CA ARG A 289 3.73 2.19 27.80
C ARG A 289 3.84 0.69 27.94
N GLU A 290 2.84 0.07 28.53
CA GLU A 290 2.84 -1.36 28.79
C GLU A 290 2.88 -2.17 27.48
N ARG A 291 2.04 -1.80 26.52
CA ARG A 291 2.01 -2.42 25.19
C ARG A 291 3.38 -2.36 24.48
N LEU A 292 4.01 -1.20 24.48
CA LEU A 292 5.32 -1.01 23.82
C LEU A 292 6.46 -1.75 24.55
N ARG A 293 6.40 -1.86 25.87
CA ARG A 293 7.36 -2.66 26.65
C ARG A 293 7.27 -4.12 26.28
N GLN A 294 6.06 -4.69 26.21
CA GLN A 294 5.85 -6.08 25.81
C GLN A 294 6.39 -6.35 24.40
N VAL A 295 6.20 -5.42 23.46
CA VAL A 295 6.81 -5.54 22.12
C VAL A 295 8.33 -5.54 22.22
N LEU A 296 8.94 -4.62 22.98
CA LEU A 296 10.41 -4.56 23.12
C LEU A 296 10.98 -5.77 23.83
N GLU A 297 10.35 -6.25 24.91
CA GLU A 297 10.77 -7.44 25.64
C GLU A 297 10.81 -8.67 24.73
N THR A 298 9.82 -8.80 23.84
CA THR A 298 9.74 -9.92 22.90
C THR A 298 10.73 -9.79 21.75
N TRP A 299 10.89 -8.60 21.18
CA TRP A 299 11.56 -8.43 19.89
C TRP A 299 12.96 -7.82 19.97
N ALA A 300 13.32 -7.04 21.00
CA ALA A 300 14.64 -6.44 21.10
C ALA A 300 15.77 -7.50 21.14
N PRO A 301 15.63 -8.62 21.87
CA PRO A 301 16.67 -9.67 21.85
C PRO A 301 16.87 -10.29 20.45
N THR A 302 15.86 -10.24 19.58
CA THR A 302 15.89 -10.90 18.26
C THR A 302 16.78 -10.22 17.24
N ILE A 303 17.23 -9.00 17.48
CA ILE A 303 18.18 -8.30 16.61
C ILE A 303 19.63 -8.55 16.98
N ASP A 304 19.90 -9.23 18.10
CA ASP A 304 21.22 -9.70 18.46
C ASP A 304 21.52 -11.04 17.77
N ASN A 305 22.59 -11.07 16.99
CA ASN A 305 23.01 -12.27 16.27
C ASN A 305 23.38 -13.44 17.21
N ALA A 306 23.78 -13.16 18.46
CA ALA A 306 24.11 -14.19 19.45
C ALA A 306 22.86 -14.97 19.91
N VAL A 307 21.67 -14.39 19.84
CA VAL A 307 20.41 -14.97 20.32
C VAL A 307 19.66 -15.72 19.20
N LEU A 308 20.03 -15.51 17.94
CA LEU A 308 19.34 -16.05 16.76
C LEU A 308 19.05 -17.55 16.81
N PRO A 309 19.99 -18.43 17.26
CA PRO A 309 19.75 -19.88 17.30
C PRO A 309 18.68 -20.34 18.31
N SER A 310 18.35 -19.51 19.30
CA SER A 310 17.36 -19.81 20.34
C SER A 310 15.96 -19.27 20.08
N LEU A 311 15.78 -18.53 18.96
CA LEU A 311 14.48 -17.94 18.62
C LEU A 311 13.52 -18.98 18.07
N SER A 312 12.22 -18.79 18.34
CA SER A 312 11.17 -19.61 17.73
C SER A 312 11.14 -19.46 16.21
N ASP A 313 10.76 -20.53 15.50
CA ASP A 313 10.62 -20.54 14.04
C ASP A 313 9.69 -19.42 13.53
N LYS A 314 8.69 -19.07 14.35
CA LYS A 314 7.76 -17.96 14.06
C LYS A 314 8.44 -16.60 13.93
N ILE A 315 9.55 -16.39 14.62
CA ILE A 315 10.34 -15.15 14.59
C ILE A 315 11.46 -15.24 13.55
N GLN A 316 12.11 -16.41 13.44
CA GLN A 316 13.23 -16.62 12.50
C GLN A 316 12.83 -16.38 11.02
N ARG A 317 11.57 -16.59 10.65
CA ARG A 317 11.07 -16.34 9.30
C ARG A 317 11.18 -14.88 8.84
N TYR A 318 11.32 -13.93 9.78
CA TYR A 318 11.47 -12.52 9.47
C TYR A 318 12.94 -12.14 9.38
N SER A 319 13.30 -11.33 8.37
CA SER A 319 14.65 -10.83 8.20
C SER A 319 15.10 -9.95 9.37
N LEU A 320 16.40 -9.87 9.60
CA LEU A 320 16.98 -8.95 10.60
C LEU A 320 16.49 -7.51 10.40
N LYS A 321 16.37 -7.08 9.15
CA LYS A 321 15.90 -5.73 8.80
C LYS A 321 14.45 -5.47 9.24
N GLU A 322 13.57 -6.45 9.09
CA GLU A 322 12.17 -6.35 9.51
C GLU A 322 12.05 -6.33 11.03
N ARG A 323 12.78 -7.19 11.71
CA ARG A 323 12.83 -7.21 13.20
C ARG A 323 13.41 -5.91 13.75
N ALA A 324 14.50 -5.43 13.19
CA ALA A 324 15.10 -4.15 13.56
C ALA A 324 14.17 -2.95 13.29
N ASN A 325 13.37 -3.02 12.22
CA ASN A 325 12.34 -2.00 11.95
C ASN A 325 11.28 -1.94 13.05
N LEU A 326 10.81 -3.09 13.52
CA LEU A 326 9.84 -3.15 14.61
C LEU A 326 10.45 -2.62 15.92
N VAL A 327 11.65 -3.08 16.28
CA VAL A 327 12.34 -2.65 17.52
C VAL A 327 12.59 -1.15 17.51
N SER A 328 13.06 -0.60 16.38
CA SER A 328 13.28 0.83 16.23
C SER A 328 11.97 1.64 16.37
N ALA A 329 10.87 1.14 15.79
CA ALA A 329 9.55 1.77 15.92
C ALA A 329 9.05 1.74 17.36
N ALA A 330 9.08 0.58 18.01
CA ALA A 330 8.61 0.41 19.39
C ALA A 330 9.40 1.27 20.37
N ALA A 331 10.73 1.32 20.24
CA ALA A 331 11.59 2.16 21.09
C ALA A 331 11.32 3.65 20.86
N CYS A 332 11.15 4.09 19.59
CA CYS A 332 10.83 5.47 19.27
C CYS A 332 9.46 5.88 19.85
N TYR A 333 8.43 5.04 19.73
CA TYR A 333 7.11 5.34 20.28
C TYR A 333 7.10 5.30 21.81
N LEU A 334 7.85 4.39 22.43
CA LEU A 334 8.00 4.39 23.89
C LEU A 334 8.73 5.64 24.37
N ALA A 335 9.74 6.13 23.64
CA ALA A 335 10.36 7.42 23.90
C ALA A 335 9.35 8.57 23.85
N SER A 336 8.44 8.56 22.87
CA SER A 336 7.35 9.53 22.77
C SER A 336 6.41 9.48 23.98
N VAL A 337 6.04 8.29 24.45
CA VAL A 337 5.21 8.10 25.65
C VAL A 337 5.93 8.62 26.92
N GLU A 338 7.20 8.31 27.09
CA GLU A 338 7.98 8.80 28.24
C GLU A 338 8.21 10.33 28.17
N HIS A 339 8.38 10.87 26.96
CA HIS A 339 8.44 12.32 26.76
C HIS A 339 7.11 13.00 27.14
N ALA A 340 5.97 12.46 26.69
CA ALA A 340 4.66 12.95 27.09
C ALA A 340 4.43 12.87 28.62
N ALA A 341 5.05 11.90 29.29
CA ALA A 341 5.05 11.77 30.74
C ALA A 341 6.12 12.64 31.44
N ARG A 342 6.77 13.57 30.73
CA ARG A 342 7.83 14.47 31.23
C ARG A 342 9.10 13.77 31.74
N LYS A 343 9.36 12.55 31.30
CA LYS A 343 10.53 11.74 31.65
C LYS A 343 11.62 11.83 30.57
N CYS A 344 12.13 13.03 30.30
CA CYS A 344 13.04 13.30 29.17
C CYS A 344 14.30 12.42 29.17
N LYS A 345 14.90 12.11 30.33
CA LYS A 345 16.09 11.24 30.41
C LYS A 345 15.78 9.82 29.95
N THR A 346 14.66 9.26 30.38
CA THR A 346 14.19 7.93 29.95
C THR A 346 13.84 7.93 28.48
N ALA A 347 13.19 8.99 27.98
CA ALA A 347 12.88 9.16 26.58
C ALA A 347 14.14 9.15 25.70
N LEU A 348 15.19 9.89 26.06
CA LEU A 348 16.48 9.90 25.33
C LEU A 348 17.18 8.55 25.33
N MET A 349 17.05 7.76 26.42
CA MET A 349 17.56 6.39 26.46
C MET A 349 16.87 5.49 25.39
N TYR A 350 15.53 5.57 25.30
CA TYR A 350 14.80 4.81 24.28
C TYR A 350 15.05 5.35 22.86
N ILE A 351 15.30 6.64 22.67
CA ILE A 351 15.75 7.19 21.38
C ILE A 351 17.08 6.59 20.96
N GLN A 352 18.04 6.44 21.88
CA GLN A 352 19.31 5.80 21.54
C GLN A 352 19.08 4.34 21.09
N GLN A 353 18.24 3.59 21.80
CA GLN A 353 17.86 2.22 21.38
C GLN A 353 17.18 2.20 20.00
N ALA A 354 16.29 3.18 19.72
CA ALA A 354 15.64 3.31 18.43
C ALA A 354 16.63 3.59 17.30
N LEU A 355 17.62 4.46 17.53
CA LEU A 355 18.67 4.78 16.54
C LEU A 355 19.60 3.59 16.30
N ASP A 356 19.97 2.84 17.35
CA ASP A 356 20.84 1.68 17.21
C ASP A 356 20.16 0.55 16.42
N ALA A 357 18.91 0.22 16.71
CA ALA A 357 18.09 -0.67 15.88
C ALA A 357 17.87 -0.09 14.47
N GLY A 358 17.70 1.23 14.37
CA GLY A 358 17.50 1.95 13.12
C GLY A 358 18.67 1.83 12.13
N LYS A 359 19.91 1.61 12.60
CA LYS A 359 21.07 1.34 11.74
C LYS A 359 20.89 0.09 10.88
N LEU A 360 20.15 -0.89 11.39
CA LEU A 360 19.84 -2.17 10.73
C LEU A 360 18.50 -2.13 9.97
N SER A 361 17.79 -1.01 9.99
CA SER A 361 16.43 -0.86 9.48
C SER A 361 16.31 0.11 8.29
N TYR A 362 15.14 0.71 8.11
CA TYR A 362 14.83 1.66 7.03
C TYR A 362 15.14 3.09 7.46
N THR A 363 15.53 3.93 6.50
CA THR A 363 15.85 5.37 6.69
C THR A 363 14.75 6.13 7.43
N LEU A 364 13.47 5.82 7.17
CA LEU A 364 12.34 6.46 7.86
C LEU A 364 12.43 6.32 9.39
N ARG A 365 12.83 5.15 9.89
CA ARG A 365 12.90 4.92 11.34
C ARG A 365 13.97 5.78 12.00
N ARG A 366 15.11 5.94 11.33
CA ARG A 366 16.15 6.87 11.83
C ARG A 366 15.67 8.31 11.79
N ALA A 367 14.99 8.71 10.70
CA ALA A 367 14.44 10.07 10.59
C ALA A 367 13.43 10.36 11.71
N GLU A 368 12.49 9.44 12.00
CA GLU A 368 11.52 9.57 13.08
C GLU A 368 12.21 9.68 14.46
N ALA A 369 13.21 8.84 14.72
CA ALA A 369 13.97 8.89 15.98
C ALA A 369 14.78 10.20 16.12
N TYR A 370 15.40 10.68 15.04
CA TYR A 370 16.10 11.96 15.06
C TYR A 370 15.15 13.15 15.26
N MET A 371 13.98 13.15 14.63
CA MET A 371 12.97 14.21 14.84
C MET A 371 12.53 14.26 16.30
N LEU A 372 12.23 13.10 16.89
CA LEU A 372 11.83 13.06 18.31
C LEU A 372 13.00 13.41 19.23
N LYS A 373 14.25 13.01 18.92
CA LYS A 373 15.45 13.47 19.65
C LYS A 373 15.52 14.98 19.69
N GLY A 374 15.42 15.62 18.53
CA GLY A 374 15.45 17.08 18.43
C GLY A 374 14.35 17.75 19.23
N GLN A 375 13.12 17.23 19.20
CA GLN A 375 12.00 17.76 19.96
C GLN A 375 12.24 17.68 21.48
N ILE A 376 12.74 16.54 21.99
CA ILE A 376 13.04 16.33 23.40
C ILE A 376 14.15 17.29 23.88
N LEU A 377 15.23 17.41 23.09
CA LEU A 377 16.35 18.32 23.42
C LEU A 377 15.91 19.78 23.41
N ALA A 378 15.14 20.20 22.39
CA ALA A 378 14.61 21.56 22.28
C ALA A 378 13.60 21.91 23.41
N GLU A 379 12.94 20.94 24.02
CA GLU A 379 12.08 21.16 25.19
C GLU A 379 12.90 21.33 26.46
N ILE A 380 14.05 20.65 26.56
CA ILE A 380 14.98 20.81 27.70
C ILE A 380 15.69 22.17 27.61
N ASP A 381 16.27 22.45 26.45
CA ASP A 381 16.91 23.74 26.14
C ASP A 381 16.68 24.09 24.66
N ILE A 382 15.95 25.16 24.42
CA ILE A 382 15.63 25.63 23.07
C ILE A 382 16.89 26.04 22.26
N GLN A 383 17.97 26.37 22.92
CA GLN A 383 19.23 26.77 22.30
C GLN A 383 20.24 25.61 22.18
N ASP A 384 19.85 24.40 22.58
CA ASP A 384 20.72 23.23 22.45
C ASP A 384 21.07 22.95 20.96
N PRO A 385 22.35 23.06 20.58
CA PRO A 385 22.76 22.83 19.19
C PRO A 385 22.54 21.37 18.72
N GLU A 386 22.49 20.41 19.66
CA GLU A 386 22.19 19.01 19.30
C GLU A 386 20.74 18.83 18.82
N ALA A 387 19.81 19.69 19.26
CA ALA A 387 18.43 19.67 18.80
C ALA A 387 18.34 19.94 17.29
N GLU A 388 18.97 21.04 16.84
CA GLU A 388 19.04 21.39 15.41
C GLU A 388 19.76 20.33 14.59
N GLN A 389 20.90 19.82 15.08
CA GLN A 389 21.63 18.73 14.42
C GLN A 389 20.76 17.48 14.24
N ALA A 390 19.93 17.14 15.22
CA ALA A 390 19.01 16.01 15.11
C ALA A 390 17.94 16.27 14.04
N PHE A 391 17.35 17.46 13.95
CA PHE A 391 16.38 17.79 12.90
C PHE A 391 17.01 17.74 11.49
N LEU A 392 18.22 18.29 11.34
CA LEU A 392 18.95 18.22 10.07
C LEU A 392 19.31 16.78 9.70
N ALA A 393 19.68 15.93 10.66
CA ALA A 393 19.91 14.51 10.43
C ALA A 393 18.65 13.81 9.92
N ALA A 394 17.47 14.12 10.48
CA ALA A 394 16.20 13.58 10.02
C ALA A 394 15.89 13.97 8.55
N ILE A 395 16.08 15.25 8.21
CA ILE A 395 15.90 15.75 6.84
C ILE A 395 16.85 15.04 5.88
N LYS A 396 18.11 14.87 6.26
CA LYS A 396 19.12 14.14 5.46
C LYS A 396 18.72 12.70 5.20
N GLU A 397 18.22 11.98 6.20
CA GLU A 397 17.73 10.60 6.03
C GLU A 397 16.55 10.53 5.05
N LEU A 398 15.69 11.54 5.02
CA LEU A 398 14.53 11.59 4.13
C LEU A 398 14.85 12.08 2.71
N ALA A 399 16.00 12.72 2.48
CA ALA A 399 16.32 13.42 1.23
C ALA A 399 16.18 12.51 -0.01
N SER A 400 16.66 11.27 0.08
CA SER A 400 16.64 10.29 -1.01
C SER A 400 15.31 9.52 -1.15
N THR A 401 14.29 9.84 -0.37
CA THR A 401 13.00 9.14 -0.36
C THR A 401 11.91 9.99 -1.04
N ASP A 402 10.85 9.38 -1.53
CA ASP A 402 9.65 10.06 -2.03
C ASP A 402 8.55 10.20 -0.93
N ARG A 403 8.93 10.15 0.35
CA ARG A 403 8.00 10.29 1.47
C ARG A 403 7.66 11.76 1.73
N VAL A 404 6.80 12.31 0.89
CA VAL A 404 6.46 13.74 0.89
C VAL A 404 5.92 14.19 2.25
N ALA A 405 4.98 13.43 2.83
CA ALA A 405 4.40 13.76 4.14
C ALA A 405 5.45 13.84 5.27
N ALA A 406 6.42 12.90 5.28
CA ALA A 406 7.50 12.90 6.27
C ALA A 406 8.45 14.08 6.07
N LYS A 407 8.77 14.44 4.82
CA LYS A 407 9.58 15.62 4.49
C LYS A 407 8.92 16.91 4.94
N ILE A 408 7.63 17.09 4.62
CA ILE A 408 6.84 18.26 5.05
C ILE A 408 6.93 18.39 6.57
N ARG A 409 6.67 17.32 7.31
CA ARG A 409 6.73 17.34 8.78
C ARG A 409 8.13 17.70 9.31
N ALA A 410 9.20 17.17 8.70
CA ALA A 410 10.57 17.44 9.14
C ALA A 410 10.94 18.92 8.95
N HIS A 411 10.62 19.51 7.80
CA HIS A 411 10.84 20.94 7.51
C HIS A 411 9.96 21.84 8.41
N ASP A 412 8.70 21.48 8.64
CA ASP A 412 7.80 22.23 9.54
C ASP A 412 8.34 22.27 10.97
N ILE A 413 8.77 21.12 11.50
CA ILE A 413 9.32 21.04 12.87
C ILE A 413 10.60 21.86 13.00
N LEU A 414 11.55 21.74 12.05
CA LEU A 414 12.77 22.53 12.06
C LEU A 414 12.47 24.01 11.93
N GLY A 415 11.60 24.41 11.00
CA GLY A 415 11.21 25.80 10.81
C GLY A 415 10.62 26.42 12.08
N ARG A 416 9.69 25.74 12.75
CA ARG A 416 9.12 26.19 14.02
C ARG A 416 10.16 26.26 15.15
N HIS A 417 11.13 25.36 15.17
CA HIS A 417 12.22 25.39 16.13
C HIS A 417 13.09 26.63 15.93
N LEU A 418 13.51 26.94 14.70
CA LEU A 418 14.31 28.11 14.37
C LEU A 418 13.58 29.42 14.69
N LEU A 419 12.26 29.50 14.39
CA LEU A 419 11.45 30.66 14.79
C LEU A 419 11.42 30.88 16.29
N LYS A 420 11.32 29.81 17.09
CA LYS A 420 11.38 29.90 18.57
C LYS A 420 12.74 30.35 19.08
N GLN A 421 13.83 30.10 18.36
CA GLN A 421 15.17 30.62 18.65
C GLN A 421 15.35 32.08 18.22
N GLY A 422 14.38 32.69 17.53
CA GLY A 422 14.48 34.06 17.00
C GLY A 422 15.15 34.14 15.61
N ARG A 423 15.47 32.99 14.97
CA ARG A 423 16.08 32.90 13.63
C ARG A 423 15.01 32.94 12.56
N LEU A 424 14.38 34.12 12.39
CA LEU A 424 13.16 34.28 11.59
C LEU A 424 13.37 33.89 10.12
N GLU A 425 14.42 34.41 9.45
CA GLU A 425 14.66 34.17 8.03
C GLU A 425 14.95 32.70 7.73
N GLU A 426 15.62 32.00 8.62
CA GLU A 426 15.94 30.60 8.47
C GLU A 426 14.71 29.73 8.72
N GLY A 427 13.94 30.09 9.75
CA GLY A 427 12.69 29.39 10.04
C GLY A 427 11.67 29.53 8.91
N ASP A 428 11.51 30.72 8.34
CA ASP A 428 10.60 30.95 7.20
C ASP A 428 11.05 30.18 5.96
N ARG A 429 12.34 30.07 5.68
CA ARG A 429 12.87 29.25 4.57
C ARG A 429 12.47 27.79 4.71
N GLU A 430 12.58 27.22 5.90
CA GLU A 430 12.21 25.82 6.16
C GLU A 430 10.69 25.61 6.03
N LEU A 431 9.88 26.54 6.54
CA LEU A 431 8.42 26.50 6.39
C LEU A 431 7.98 26.64 4.92
N ASP A 432 8.65 27.51 4.15
CA ASP A 432 8.40 27.62 2.72
C ASP A 432 8.77 26.35 1.96
N GLN A 433 9.83 25.66 2.37
CA GLN A 433 10.17 24.35 1.80
C GLN A 433 9.07 23.32 2.09
N ALA A 434 8.53 23.29 3.31
CA ALA A 434 7.40 22.43 3.65
C ALA A 434 6.17 22.73 2.79
N ARG A 435 5.83 24.03 2.59
CA ARG A 435 4.72 24.47 1.71
C ARG A 435 4.93 24.07 0.25
N ARG A 436 6.14 24.24 -0.29
CA ARG A 436 6.47 23.80 -1.66
C ARG A 436 6.26 22.31 -1.85
N LEU A 437 6.70 21.50 -0.90
CA LEU A 437 6.50 20.06 -0.93
C LEU A 437 5.02 19.68 -0.88
N ALA A 438 4.21 20.39 -0.08
CA ALA A 438 2.77 20.18 -0.01
C ALA A 438 2.06 20.51 -1.34
N ASN A 439 2.46 21.59 -2.01
CA ASN A 439 1.88 22.01 -3.29
C ASN A 439 2.23 21.06 -4.46
N ILE A 440 3.38 20.41 -4.42
CA ILE A 440 3.74 19.38 -5.42
C ILE A 440 2.83 18.16 -5.33
N GLY A 441 2.26 17.87 -4.14
CA GLY A 441 1.36 16.75 -3.88
C GLY A 441 -0.10 16.97 -4.31
N THR A 442 -0.51 18.21 -4.64
CA THR A 442 -1.86 18.48 -5.14
C THR A 442 -1.90 18.27 -6.65
N PRO A 443 -2.83 17.44 -7.18
CA PRO A 443 -3.01 17.36 -8.62
C PRO A 443 -3.40 18.76 -9.15
N PHE A 444 -2.75 19.16 -10.23
CA PHE A 444 -3.06 20.38 -10.97
C PHE A 444 -4.59 20.48 -11.14
N SER A 445 -5.24 21.37 -10.39
CA SER A 445 -6.55 21.84 -10.78
C SER A 445 -6.33 22.62 -12.08
N ALA A 446 -6.81 22.06 -13.20
CA ALA A 446 -6.80 22.74 -14.47
C ALA A 446 -7.50 24.08 -14.26
N THR A 447 -6.73 25.15 -14.20
CA THR A 447 -7.23 26.51 -14.39
C THR A 447 -7.81 26.54 -15.79
N THR A 448 -9.13 26.52 -15.89
CA THR A 448 -9.85 26.94 -17.08
C THR A 448 -9.31 28.33 -17.53
N PRO A 449 -8.85 28.45 -18.75
CA PRO A 449 -8.52 29.79 -19.26
C PRO A 449 -9.77 30.66 -19.13
N ALA A 450 -9.63 31.84 -18.54
CA ALA A 450 -10.68 32.85 -18.56
C ALA A 450 -11.02 33.14 -20.03
N GLU A 451 -12.27 32.90 -20.42
CA GLU A 451 -12.81 33.34 -21.69
C GLU A 451 -12.78 34.86 -21.68
N ASP A 452 -11.91 35.43 -22.52
CA ASP A 452 -11.94 36.84 -22.88
C ASP A 452 -13.29 37.14 -23.54
N SER A 453 -14.14 37.85 -22.83
CA SER A 453 -15.37 38.39 -23.37
C SER A 453 -15.00 39.54 -24.35
N PRO A 454 -15.48 39.53 -25.59
CA PRO A 454 -15.25 40.65 -26.47
C PRO A 454 -16.08 41.85 -26.00
N SER A 455 -15.40 42.96 -25.70
CA SER A 455 -15.99 44.26 -25.49
C SER A 455 -16.62 44.74 -26.81
N ASN A 456 -17.94 44.83 -26.85
CA ASN A 456 -18.66 45.62 -27.85
C ASN A 456 -18.51 47.08 -27.48
N GLY A 457 -17.90 47.85 -28.40
CA GLY A 457 -18.03 49.28 -28.56
C GLY A 457 -18.62 49.58 -29.94
#